data_763b48315bea741077f09d306dbefba7
#
_entry.id   763b48315bea741077f09d306dbefba7
#
_cell.length_a   1.000
_cell.length_b   1.000
_cell.length_c   1.000
_cell.angle_alpha   90.00
_cell.angle_beta   90.00
_cell.angle_gamma   90.00
#
_symmetry.space_group_name_H-M   'P 1'
#
loop_
_entity.id
_entity.type
_entity.pdbx_description
1 polymer ?
#
loop_
_entity_poly.entity_id
_entity_poly.type
_entity_poly.pdbx_seq_one_letter_code
_entity_poly.pdbx_strand_id
1 'polypeptide(L)'
;MLARIITAFTLLLVLNVLERLNVFSAIPGKVPLKMILYVVDYLIIGYDILKKAGKGIWNRQVFDENFLMAVATAGAFALEIYNAHGNLLLIDDCNEAVAVMLFYQIGEFFQSYAVGKSRRNITDLMDIRPDYANIEKDGKLVQVDPSE
;
A
#
# COMPACT_ATOMS: atom_id res chain seq x y z
N MET A 1 -8.34 1.13 0.53
CA MET A 1 -6.95 1.21 0.96
C MET A 1 -6.84 1.50 2.45
N LEU A 2 -7.33 2.61 2.98
CA LEU A 2 -7.25 2.98 4.40
C LEU A 2 -7.76 1.89 5.36
N ALA A 3 -8.93 1.30 5.09
CA ALA A 3 -9.50 0.25 5.95
C ALA A 3 -8.56 -0.97 6.09
N ARG A 4 -7.88 -1.36 5.01
CA ARG A 4 -6.93 -2.49 5.06
C ARG A 4 -5.66 -2.14 5.83
N ILE A 5 -5.17 -0.89 5.71
CA ILE A 5 -4.04 -0.41 6.51
C ILE A 5 -4.40 -0.47 8.00
N ILE A 6 -5.59 0.00 8.38
CA ILE A 6 -6.05 -0.02 9.77
C ILE A 6 -6.21 -1.45 10.28
N THR A 7 -6.83 -2.34 9.50
CA THR A 7 -6.99 -3.75 9.89
C THR A 7 -5.66 -4.46 10.06
N ALA A 8 -4.75 -4.33 9.10
CA ALA A 8 -3.42 -4.95 9.20
C ALA A 8 -2.61 -4.36 10.35
N PHE A 9 -2.63 -3.04 10.55
CA PHE A 9 -1.95 -2.41 11.68
C PHE A 9 -2.48 -2.92 13.02
N THR A 10 -3.81 -3.02 13.16
CA THR A 10 -4.43 -3.53 14.37
C THR A 10 -4.08 -4.99 14.60
N LEU A 11 -4.11 -5.82 13.54
CA LEU A 11 -3.77 -7.23 13.63
C LEU A 11 -2.30 -7.41 14.01
N LEU A 12 -1.39 -6.66 13.38
CA LEU A 12 0.04 -6.68 13.71
C LEU A 12 0.28 -6.31 15.18
N LEU A 13 -0.39 -5.28 15.70
CA LEU A 13 -0.29 -4.91 17.12
C LEU A 13 -0.78 -6.02 18.04
N VAL A 14 -1.93 -6.63 17.72
CA VAL A 14 -2.48 -7.74 18.50
C VAL A 14 -1.53 -8.93 18.50
N LEU A 15 -0.98 -9.29 17.35
CA LEU A 15 -0.01 -10.38 17.24
C LEU A 15 1.24 -10.13 18.08
N ASN A 16 1.80 -8.92 18.02
CA ASN A 16 2.95 -8.54 18.85
C ASN A 16 2.64 -8.58 20.36
N VAL A 17 1.44 -8.18 20.78
CA VAL A 17 1.02 -8.27 22.18
C VAL A 17 0.86 -9.73 22.60
N LEU A 18 0.22 -10.57 21.80
CA LEU A 18 0.05 -11.99 22.07
C LEU A 18 1.40 -12.72 22.16
N GLU A 19 2.36 -12.34 21.34
CA GLU A 19 3.71 -12.84 21.39
C GLU A 19 4.43 -12.46 22.70
N ARG A 20 4.37 -11.18 23.10
CA ARG A 20 4.92 -10.72 24.38
C ARG A 20 4.30 -11.41 25.59
N LEU A 21 3.03 -11.80 25.51
CA LEU A 21 2.31 -12.54 26.55
C LEU A 21 2.60 -14.06 26.49
N ASN A 22 3.48 -14.52 25.59
CA ASN A 22 3.79 -15.93 25.38
C ASN A 22 2.57 -16.82 25.11
N VAL A 23 1.49 -16.26 24.54
CA VAL A 23 0.25 -17.02 24.29
C VAL A 23 0.50 -18.15 23.29
N PHE A 24 1.35 -17.94 22.29
CA PHE A 24 1.66 -18.95 21.28
C PHE A 24 2.42 -20.14 21.83
N SER A 25 3.21 -19.98 22.90
CA SER A 25 3.91 -21.08 23.57
C SER A 25 2.97 -21.96 24.38
N ALA A 26 1.82 -21.43 24.78
CA ALA A 26 0.81 -22.17 25.58
C ALA A 26 -0.14 -23.01 24.70
N ILE A 27 -0.10 -22.86 23.37
CA ILE A 27 -0.99 -23.59 22.45
C ILE A 27 -0.35 -24.96 22.13
N PRO A 28 -0.93 -26.07 22.60
CA PRO A 28 -0.43 -27.40 22.28
C PRO A 28 -0.79 -27.74 20.84
N GLY A 29 0.19 -27.88 19.97
CA GLY A 29 -0.04 -28.30 18.58
C GLY A 29 1.21 -28.15 17.70
N LYS A 30 1.30 -29.02 16.70
CA LYS A 30 2.34 -28.98 15.66
C LYS A 30 1.99 -27.99 14.52
N VAL A 31 1.01 -27.10 14.73
CA VAL A 31 0.59 -26.16 13.70
C VAL A 31 1.34 -24.84 13.93
N PRO A 32 2.01 -24.30 12.91
CA PRO A 32 2.72 -23.03 12.99
C PRO A 32 1.71 -21.85 12.95
N LEU A 33 0.84 -21.78 13.96
CA LEU A 33 -0.28 -20.82 14.02
C LEU A 33 0.23 -19.39 13.94
N LYS A 34 1.34 -19.09 14.63
CA LYS A 34 1.99 -17.77 14.59
C LYS A 34 2.31 -17.36 13.14
N MET A 35 3.05 -18.22 12.43
CA MET A 35 3.41 -17.96 11.04
C MET A 35 2.18 -17.77 10.14
N ILE A 36 1.17 -18.63 10.30
CA ILE A 36 -0.07 -18.52 9.51
C ILE A 36 -0.74 -17.17 9.70
N LEU A 37 -0.82 -16.68 10.94
CA LEU A 37 -1.42 -15.39 11.24
C LEU A 37 -0.62 -14.22 10.64
N TYR A 38 0.71 -14.24 10.71
CA TYR A 38 1.55 -13.24 10.05
C TYR A 38 1.45 -13.29 8.52
N VAL A 39 1.37 -14.48 7.92
CA VAL A 39 1.15 -14.64 6.47
C VAL A 39 -0.23 -14.10 6.07
N VAL A 40 -1.27 -14.34 6.87
CA VAL A 40 -2.61 -13.80 6.61
C VAL A 40 -2.58 -12.27 6.67
N ASP A 41 -1.94 -11.69 7.68
CA ASP A 41 -1.79 -10.22 7.81
C ASP A 41 -1.01 -9.64 6.62
N TYR A 42 0.10 -10.27 6.25
CA TYR A 42 0.88 -9.92 5.07
C TYR A 42 0.03 -9.94 3.78
N LEU A 43 -0.80 -10.96 3.59
CA LEU A 43 -1.68 -11.04 2.42
C LEU A 43 -2.78 -9.99 2.43
N ILE A 44 -3.31 -9.63 3.60
CA ILE A 44 -4.32 -8.56 3.74
C ILE A 44 -3.72 -7.23 3.30
N ILE A 45 -2.56 -6.87 3.81
CA ILE A 45 -1.93 -5.58 3.51
C ILE A 45 -1.27 -5.58 2.13
N GLY A 46 -0.61 -6.66 1.74
CA GLY A 46 0.21 -6.77 0.53
C GLY A 46 -0.56 -7.11 -0.75
N TYR A 47 -1.84 -7.46 -0.68
CA TYR A 47 -2.62 -7.96 -1.82
C TYR A 47 -2.47 -7.12 -3.09
N ASP A 48 -2.59 -5.79 -2.99
CA ASP A 48 -2.51 -4.91 -4.15
C ASP A 48 -1.09 -4.86 -4.73
N ILE A 49 -0.09 -4.85 -3.88
CA ILE A 49 1.33 -4.83 -4.26
C ILE A 49 1.68 -6.13 -4.96
N LEU A 50 1.32 -7.26 -4.36
CA LEU A 50 1.56 -8.59 -4.93
C LEU A 50 0.85 -8.75 -6.27
N LYS A 51 -0.38 -8.26 -6.40
CA LYS A 51 -1.14 -8.27 -7.66
C LYS A 51 -0.48 -7.38 -8.72
N LYS A 52 -0.03 -6.17 -8.35
CA LYS A 52 0.68 -5.26 -9.27
C LYS A 52 2.02 -5.86 -9.69
N ALA A 53 2.80 -6.41 -8.75
CA ALA A 53 4.06 -7.08 -9.03
C ALA A 53 3.88 -8.26 -9.99
N GLY A 54 2.90 -9.13 -9.75
CA GLY A 54 2.57 -10.23 -10.65
C GLY A 54 2.16 -9.77 -12.06
N LYS A 55 1.37 -8.69 -12.15
CA LYS A 55 1.01 -8.08 -13.44
C LYS A 55 2.22 -7.45 -14.13
N GLY A 56 3.12 -6.82 -13.36
CA GLY A 56 4.37 -6.26 -13.86
C GLY A 56 5.27 -7.31 -14.50
N ILE A 57 5.43 -8.46 -13.83
CA ILE A 57 6.17 -9.62 -14.38
C ILE A 57 5.54 -10.07 -15.70
N TRP A 58 4.22 -10.22 -15.74
CA TRP A 58 3.51 -10.65 -16.94
C TRP A 58 3.69 -9.69 -18.11
N ASN A 59 3.70 -8.37 -17.83
CA ASN A 59 3.88 -7.31 -18.81
C ASN A 59 5.36 -7.00 -19.12
N ARG A 60 6.31 -7.79 -18.61
CA ARG A 60 7.77 -7.59 -18.75
C ARG A 60 8.27 -6.27 -18.13
N GLN A 61 7.53 -5.69 -17.21
CA GLN A 61 7.91 -4.53 -16.39
C GLN A 61 8.37 -5.01 -15.02
N VAL A 62 9.50 -5.74 -14.99
CA VAL A 62 9.94 -6.53 -13.84
C VAL A 62 10.58 -5.67 -12.74
N PHE A 63 11.04 -4.48 -13.03
CA PHE A 63 11.79 -3.63 -12.09
C PHE A 63 10.99 -2.42 -11.62
N ASP A 64 9.70 -2.61 -11.35
CA ASP A 64 8.91 -1.59 -10.67
C ASP A 64 9.03 -1.70 -9.14
N GLU A 65 8.64 -0.64 -8.44
CA GLU A 65 8.68 -0.57 -6.99
C GLU A 65 7.86 -1.67 -6.30
N ASN A 66 6.72 -2.04 -6.89
CA ASN A 66 5.85 -3.10 -6.33
C ASN A 66 6.53 -4.47 -6.41
N PHE A 67 7.23 -4.74 -7.51
CA PHE A 67 8.02 -5.96 -7.66
C PHE A 67 9.16 -6.01 -6.64
N LEU A 68 9.93 -4.93 -6.51
CA LEU A 68 11.02 -4.87 -5.54
C LEU A 68 10.54 -5.09 -4.11
N MET A 69 9.41 -4.46 -3.73
CA MET A 69 8.79 -4.65 -2.41
C MET A 69 8.30 -6.08 -2.21
N ALA A 70 7.65 -6.67 -3.22
CA ALA A 70 7.19 -8.06 -3.15
C ALA A 70 8.36 -9.03 -2.96
N VAL A 71 9.46 -8.85 -3.70
CA VAL A 71 10.67 -9.68 -3.59
C VAL A 71 11.34 -9.48 -2.24
N ALA A 72 11.51 -8.25 -1.76
CA ALA A 72 12.15 -7.96 -0.48
C ALA A 72 11.39 -8.61 0.69
N THR A 73 10.07 -8.45 0.73
CA THR A 73 9.25 -8.98 1.82
C THR A 73 9.06 -10.49 1.73
N ALA A 74 8.93 -11.06 0.53
CA ALA A 74 8.94 -12.51 0.34
C ALA A 74 10.31 -13.12 0.71
N GLY A 75 11.40 -12.40 0.41
CA GLY A 75 12.76 -12.78 0.82
C GLY A 75 12.92 -12.79 2.34
N ALA A 76 12.32 -11.84 3.05
CA ALA A 76 12.32 -11.82 4.51
C ALA A 76 11.64 -13.07 5.08
N PHE A 77 10.44 -13.43 4.59
CA PHE A 77 9.80 -14.70 4.98
C PHE A 77 10.64 -15.94 4.65
N ALA A 78 11.27 -15.96 3.47
CA ALA A 78 12.12 -17.06 3.05
C ALA A 78 13.35 -17.21 3.96
N LEU A 79 13.92 -16.08 4.37
CA LEU A 79 15.07 -16.06 5.30
C LEU A 79 14.69 -16.62 6.67
N GLU A 80 13.53 -16.26 7.19
CA GLU A 80 13.00 -16.80 8.43
C GLU A 80 12.78 -18.31 8.37
N ILE A 81 12.21 -18.82 7.28
CA ILE A 81 12.05 -20.26 7.06
C ILE A 81 13.42 -20.96 7.00
N TYR A 82 14.39 -20.34 6.35
CA TYR A 82 15.75 -20.85 6.26
C TYR A 82 16.44 -20.90 7.63
N ASN A 83 16.36 -19.81 8.40
CA ASN A 83 16.92 -19.72 9.75
C ASN A 83 16.30 -20.74 10.70
N ALA A 84 15.02 -21.01 10.56
CA ALA A 84 14.29 -22.03 11.31
C ALA A 84 14.61 -23.47 10.86
N HIS A 85 15.58 -23.67 9.96
CA HIS A 85 15.95 -24.98 9.40
C HIS A 85 14.75 -25.77 8.84
N GLY A 86 13.77 -25.06 8.27
CA GLY A 86 12.52 -25.63 7.77
C GLY A 86 11.51 -26.02 8.86
N ASN A 87 11.80 -25.78 10.12
CA ASN A 87 10.86 -26.02 11.21
C ASN A 87 9.98 -24.79 11.43
N LEU A 88 8.79 -24.78 10.84
CA LEU A 88 7.85 -23.66 10.88
C LEU A 88 7.37 -23.27 12.30
N LEU A 89 7.66 -24.11 13.31
CA LEU A 89 7.36 -23.80 14.72
C LEU A 89 8.41 -22.92 15.38
N LEU A 90 9.61 -22.81 14.77
CA LEU A 90 10.73 -22.00 15.27
C LEU A 90 10.84 -20.64 14.59
N ILE A 91 9.85 -20.26 13.79
CA ILE A 91 9.83 -18.97 13.10
C ILE A 91 9.43 -17.88 14.09
N ASP A 92 10.35 -16.93 14.32
CA ASP A 92 10.16 -15.89 15.32
C ASP A 92 9.89 -14.49 14.76
N ASP A 93 10.52 -14.07 13.65
CA ASP A 93 10.55 -12.67 13.22
C ASP A 93 9.77 -12.35 11.93
N CYS A 94 8.60 -12.98 11.73
CA CYS A 94 7.74 -12.66 10.59
C CYS A 94 7.14 -11.23 10.63
N ASN A 95 7.19 -10.57 11.79
CA ASN A 95 6.63 -9.23 11.98
C ASN A 95 7.33 -8.18 11.12
N GLU A 96 8.64 -8.33 10.85
CA GLU A 96 9.41 -7.38 10.04
C GLU A 96 8.89 -7.29 8.62
N ALA A 97 8.62 -8.41 7.96
CA ALA A 97 8.10 -8.44 6.61
C ALA A 97 6.71 -7.76 6.50
N VAL A 98 5.85 -8.01 7.50
CA VAL A 98 4.51 -7.38 7.57
C VAL A 98 4.64 -5.88 7.85
N ALA A 99 5.52 -5.49 8.78
CA ALA A 99 5.75 -4.09 9.12
C ALA A 99 6.28 -3.29 7.91
N VAL A 100 7.25 -3.82 7.18
CA VAL A 100 7.79 -3.18 5.98
C VAL A 100 6.69 -2.99 4.93
N MET A 101 5.87 -4.01 4.67
CA MET A 101 4.76 -3.93 3.74
C MET A 101 3.71 -2.90 4.19
N LEU A 102 3.45 -2.83 5.50
CA LEU A 102 2.52 -1.87 6.08
C LEU A 102 3.01 -0.42 5.90
N PHE A 103 4.29 -0.14 6.22
CA PHE A 103 4.87 1.19 6.01
C PHE A 103 4.86 1.61 4.54
N TYR A 104 5.16 0.69 3.64
CA TYR A 104 5.06 0.97 2.21
C TYR A 104 3.62 1.34 1.81
N GLN A 105 2.62 0.59 2.26
CA GLN A 105 1.20 0.90 1.98
C GLN A 105 0.75 2.23 2.57
N ILE A 106 1.27 2.61 3.72
CA ILE A 106 1.03 3.94 4.31
C ILE A 106 1.62 5.03 3.40
N GLY A 107 2.85 4.84 2.92
CA GLY A 107 3.49 5.76 1.97
C GLY A 107 2.69 5.92 0.68
N GLU A 108 2.26 4.81 0.06
CA GLU A 108 1.39 4.80 -1.13
C GLU A 108 0.06 5.52 -0.90
N PHE A 109 -0.52 5.35 0.29
CA PHE A 109 -1.74 6.06 0.66
C PHE A 109 -1.52 7.57 0.70
N PHE A 110 -0.46 8.05 1.36
CA PHE A 110 -0.14 9.48 1.41
C PHE A 110 0.20 10.06 0.04
N GLN A 111 0.96 9.33 -0.76
CA GLN A 111 1.27 9.71 -2.14
C GLN A 111 -0.02 9.87 -2.97
N SER A 112 -0.90 8.88 -2.94
CA SER A 112 -2.17 8.91 -3.66
C SER A 112 -3.06 10.06 -3.20
N TYR A 113 -3.09 10.34 -1.89
CA TYR A 113 -3.83 11.45 -1.31
C TYR A 113 -3.28 12.80 -1.77
N ALA A 114 -1.96 12.99 -1.72
CA ALA A 114 -1.30 14.23 -2.14
C ALA A 114 -1.51 14.51 -3.63
N VAL A 115 -1.33 13.49 -4.50
CA VAL A 115 -1.56 13.60 -5.93
C VAL A 115 -3.03 13.90 -6.24
N GLY A 116 -3.97 13.22 -5.57
CA GLY A 116 -5.39 13.46 -5.73
C GLY A 116 -5.81 14.88 -5.36
N LYS A 117 -5.26 15.42 -4.27
CA LYS A 117 -5.50 16.80 -3.84
C LYS A 117 -4.93 17.81 -4.84
N SER A 118 -3.71 17.57 -5.33
CA SER A 118 -3.08 18.45 -6.32
C SER A 118 -3.88 18.53 -7.62
N ARG A 119 -4.36 17.38 -8.11
CA ARG A 119 -5.20 17.33 -9.32
C ARG A 119 -6.51 18.10 -9.16
N ARG A 120 -7.20 17.99 -8.03
CA ARG A 120 -8.42 18.75 -7.74
C ARG A 120 -8.16 20.25 -7.76
N ASN A 121 -7.09 20.71 -7.10
CA ASN A 121 -6.73 22.13 -7.09
C ASN A 121 -6.49 22.67 -8.50
N ILE A 122 -5.87 21.90 -9.40
CA ILE A 122 -5.65 22.29 -10.79
C ILE A 122 -6.99 22.36 -11.54
N THR A 123 -7.87 21.38 -11.36
CA THR A 123 -9.20 21.37 -11.98
C THR A 123 -10.03 22.58 -11.52
N ASP A 124 -10.03 22.87 -10.21
CA ASP A 124 -10.74 24.01 -9.65
C ASP A 124 -10.21 25.35 -10.20
N LEU A 125 -8.89 25.45 -10.44
CA LEU A 125 -8.28 26.64 -11.08
C LEU A 125 -8.66 26.76 -12.56
N MET A 126 -8.81 25.65 -13.27
CA MET A 126 -9.24 25.66 -14.67
C MET A 126 -10.73 26.02 -14.81
N ASP A 127 -11.55 25.68 -13.81
CA ASP A 127 -12.99 25.95 -13.80
C ASP A 127 -13.31 27.45 -13.51
N ILE A 128 -12.31 28.22 -13.04
CA ILE A 128 -12.45 29.69 -12.83
C ILE A 128 -12.32 30.46 -14.16
N ARG A 129 -11.87 29.81 -15.25
CA ARG A 129 -11.77 30.47 -16.54
C ARG A 129 -13.16 30.87 -17.01
N PRO A 130 -13.42 32.18 -17.29
CA PRO A 130 -14.72 32.62 -17.78
C PRO A 130 -14.98 31.99 -19.16
N ASP A 131 -16.24 31.61 -19.39
CA ASP A 131 -16.68 31.02 -20.66
C ASP A 131 -16.65 32.07 -21.81
N TYR A 132 -16.65 33.37 -21.46
CA TYR A 132 -16.59 34.45 -22.43
C TYR A 132 -15.97 35.72 -21.83
N ALA A 133 -15.47 36.54 -22.69
CA ALA A 133 -15.05 37.93 -22.40
C ALA A 133 -15.88 38.90 -23.21
N ASN A 134 -16.19 40.08 -22.64
CA ASN A 134 -16.83 41.17 -23.35
C ASN A 134 -15.77 42.15 -23.84
N ILE A 135 -15.65 42.32 -25.15
CA ILE A 135 -14.78 43.34 -25.76
C ILE A 135 -15.62 44.44 -26.39
N GLU A 136 -15.13 45.67 -26.36
CA GLU A 136 -15.78 46.79 -27.06
C GLU A 136 -15.24 46.83 -28.51
N LYS A 137 -16.16 46.66 -29.48
CA LYS A 137 -15.89 46.77 -30.88
C LYS A 137 -16.90 47.69 -31.52
N ASP A 138 -16.42 48.76 -32.16
CA ASP A 138 -17.27 49.81 -32.82
C ASP A 138 -18.33 50.43 -31.88
N GLY A 139 -17.97 50.66 -30.60
CA GLY A 139 -18.88 51.25 -29.59
C GLY A 139 -19.97 50.28 -29.09
N LYS A 140 -19.85 48.96 -29.38
CA LYS A 140 -20.75 47.93 -28.90
C LYS A 140 -19.96 46.86 -28.17
N LEU A 141 -20.54 46.33 -27.08
CA LEU A 141 -19.98 45.16 -26.36
C LEU A 141 -20.29 43.90 -27.17
N VAL A 142 -19.25 43.20 -27.54
CA VAL A 142 -19.30 41.90 -28.23
C VAL A 142 -18.70 40.82 -27.33
N GLN A 143 -19.42 39.73 -27.21
CA GLN A 143 -18.99 38.57 -26.44
C GLN A 143 -18.06 37.71 -27.32
N VAL A 144 -16.87 37.42 -26.82
CA VAL A 144 -15.86 36.63 -27.51
C VAL A 144 -15.30 35.53 -26.60
N ASP A 145 -14.73 34.50 -27.18
CA ASP A 145 -13.97 33.49 -26.46
C ASP A 145 -12.72 34.13 -25.83
N PRO A 146 -12.42 33.91 -24.53
CA PRO A 146 -11.23 34.48 -23.87
C PRO A 146 -9.89 34.07 -24.48
N SER A 147 -9.86 33.13 -25.41
CA SER A 147 -8.66 32.67 -26.11
C SER A 147 -8.42 33.37 -27.46
N GLU A 148 -9.39 34.17 -27.96
CA GLU A 148 -9.23 35.00 -29.15
C GLU A 148 -8.66 36.39 -28.81
#